data_8e34a07416072339ee482f1cc05178d6
#
_entry.id   8e34a07416072339ee482f1cc05178d6
#
_cell.length_a   1.000
_cell.length_b   1.000
_cell.length_c   1.000
_cell.angle_alpha   90.00
_cell.angle_beta   90.00
_cell.angle_gamma   90.00
#
_symmetry.space_group_name_H-M   'P 1'
#
loop_
_entity.id
_entity.type
_entity.pdbx_description
1 polymer ?
#
loop_
_entity_poly.entity_id
_entity_poly.type
_entity_poly.pdbx_seq_one_letter_code
_entity_poly.pdbx_strand_id
1 'polypeptide(L)'
;MISYKDDIKHKFHEMRNKIERGDEVFKTEEWKNMKKGRMPLLIYGARQVGKTFEMREFGALYYKNTVYVNFETDERIGKYFDTDIHADYIIAILEKYYQVKIVPENTLIIFDEIQMCERALTSLKYFSEETPEYHVIAAGSLLGVAVNREKYSFPVGKVQMVTMYPMDLEEVLWAKGKQMLSDTIREHYENNQPLDEILHEEALQEFYHYCVVGGMPAAVKADLAKDSPLEQTEIRQMLLNSYIADMTKYANQTDTVRIFEVYDSLPAQLAKDAKKFQYKLIKSGARASQYGDAIDWLIRAGIVNKCMKCSQEFYPVAAYQDVSAFKLYYSDMGIMSARIGMTLEALQSMETEHFRGILTENYVAIALKTNGYDLHYWESDNTAEVDFLIQKESHVIPVECKAGNHVKAKSMMVYMEKYNPSYAIRISTRNFGMAKGIKSVPLYSVFCI
;
A
#
# COMPACT_ATOMS: atom_id res chain seq x y z
N MET A 1 -19.50 -29.66 7.68
CA MET A 1 -18.38 -29.58 6.74
C MET A 1 -18.30 -28.11 6.31
N ILE A 2 -17.51 -27.30 7.06
CA ILE A 2 -17.22 -25.90 6.71
C ILE A 2 -16.45 -25.98 5.37
N SER A 3 -16.92 -25.30 4.35
CA SER A 3 -16.30 -25.41 3.05
C SER A 3 -14.90 -24.81 3.11
N TYR A 4 -13.95 -25.39 2.39
CA TYR A 4 -12.58 -24.86 2.23
C TYR A 4 -12.57 -23.37 1.84
N LYS A 5 -13.63 -22.90 1.14
CA LYS A 5 -13.85 -21.48 0.80
C LYS A 5 -14.15 -20.61 2.02
N ASP A 6 -14.86 -21.14 3.02
CA ASP A 6 -15.21 -20.38 4.24
C ASP A 6 -14.01 -20.29 5.18
N ASP A 7 -13.17 -21.32 5.22
CA ASP A 7 -11.90 -21.33 5.98
C ASP A 7 -10.89 -20.31 5.42
N ILE A 8 -10.77 -20.20 4.10
CA ILE A 8 -9.93 -19.18 3.46
C ILE A 8 -10.45 -17.77 3.76
N LYS A 9 -11.77 -17.54 3.65
CA LYS A 9 -12.37 -16.24 3.97
C LYS A 9 -12.11 -15.83 5.42
N HIS A 10 -12.26 -16.77 6.36
CA HIS A 10 -12.03 -16.49 7.78
C HIS A 10 -10.55 -16.18 8.07
N LYS A 11 -9.64 -16.91 7.46
CA LYS A 11 -8.19 -16.63 7.54
C LYS A 11 -7.83 -15.28 6.97
N PHE A 12 -8.38 -14.89 5.81
CA PHE A 12 -8.17 -13.55 5.24
C PHE A 12 -8.61 -12.43 6.18
N HIS A 13 -9.70 -12.64 6.91
CA HIS A 13 -10.21 -11.66 7.86
C HIS A 13 -9.35 -11.56 9.14
N GLU A 14 -8.99 -12.71 9.75
CA GLU A 14 -8.08 -12.72 10.91
C GLU A 14 -6.74 -12.08 10.61
N MET A 15 -6.25 -12.23 9.38
CA MET A 15 -4.97 -11.70 8.94
C MET A 15 -4.96 -10.18 8.84
N ARG A 16 -6.03 -9.56 8.32
CA ARG A 16 -6.09 -8.10 8.16
C ARG A 16 -6.46 -7.36 9.44
N ASN A 17 -7.10 -8.01 10.39
CA ASN A 17 -7.33 -7.44 11.72
C ASN A 17 -6.06 -7.32 12.57
N LYS A 18 -4.98 -8.00 12.17
CA LYS A 18 -3.65 -7.90 12.77
C LYS A 18 -2.76 -6.86 12.07
N ILE A 19 -3.33 -5.77 11.54
CA ILE A 19 -2.52 -4.66 11.04
C ILE A 19 -1.85 -3.98 12.24
N GLU A 20 -0.82 -4.61 12.77
CA GLU A 20 0.11 -4.05 13.74
C GLU A 20 1.30 -3.47 12.98
N ARG A 21 1.25 -2.17 12.63
CA ARG A 21 2.38 -1.54 11.95
C ARG A 21 2.56 -0.10 12.40
N GLY A 22 3.71 0.14 13.02
CA GLY A 22 4.09 1.44 13.54
C GLY A 22 3.33 1.81 14.83
N ASP A 23 3.67 2.93 15.43
CA ASP A 23 3.13 3.39 16.72
C ASP A 23 1.63 3.77 16.70
N GLU A 24 0.94 3.68 15.54
CA GLU A 24 -0.50 3.91 15.39
C GLU A 24 -1.16 2.84 14.51
N VAL A 25 -1.40 1.69 15.11
CA VAL A 25 -2.20 0.62 14.50
C VAL A 25 -3.67 0.95 14.60
N PHE A 26 -4.33 1.05 13.44
CA PHE A 26 -5.77 1.12 13.42
C PHE A 26 -6.39 -0.28 13.51
N LYS A 27 -6.81 -0.67 14.70
CA LYS A 27 -7.60 -1.89 14.88
C LYS A 27 -9.09 -1.55 14.73
N THR A 28 -9.74 -2.12 13.73
CA THR A 28 -11.17 -1.90 13.48
C THR A 28 -12.04 -2.25 14.70
N GLU A 29 -11.63 -3.21 15.50
CA GLU A 29 -12.27 -3.52 16.79
C GLU A 29 -12.08 -2.41 17.82
N GLU A 30 -10.90 -1.84 17.93
CA GLU A 30 -10.63 -0.71 18.82
C GLU A 30 -11.47 0.50 18.42
N TRP A 31 -11.53 0.80 17.10
CA TRP A 31 -12.41 1.83 16.58
C TRP A 31 -13.88 1.59 16.94
N LYS A 32 -14.38 0.36 16.77
CA LYS A 32 -15.75 -0.01 17.15
C LYS A 32 -15.99 0.25 18.63
N ASN A 33 -15.04 -0.11 19.49
CA ASN A 33 -15.16 -0.04 20.94
C ASN A 33 -14.86 1.34 21.56
N MET A 34 -14.45 2.31 20.73
CA MET A 34 -14.23 3.70 21.18
C MET A 34 -15.54 4.33 21.66
N LYS A 35 -15.60 4.67 22.95
CA LYS A 35 -16.80 5.31 23.55
C LYS A 35 -16.80 6.82 23.42
N LYS A 36 -15.65 7.45 23.16
CA LYS A 36 -15.50 8.91 23.00
C LYS A 36 -14.57 9.20 21.85
N GLY A 37 -14.91 10.21 21.06
CA GLY A 37 -14.06 10.67 19.95
C GLY A 37 -14.07 9.75 18.71
N ARG A 38 -14.94 8.73 18.65
CA ARG A 38 -15.09 7.93 17.43
C ARG A 38 -15.60 8.82 16.31
N MET A 39 -14.91 8.75 15.17
CA MET A 39 -15.30 9.40 13.93
C MET A 39 -15.62 8.34 12.89
N PRO A 40 -16.44 8.65 11.86
CA PRO A 40 -16.58 7.76 10.71
C PRO A 40 -15.24 7.34 10.17
N LEU A 41 -15.10 6.05 9.83
CA LEU A 41 -13.88 5.51 9.25
C LEU A 41 -13.92 5.68 7.74
N LEU A 42 -12.88 6.26 7.17
CA LEU A 42 -12.72 6.44 5.73
C LEU A 42 -11.53 5.62 5.24
N ILE A 43 -11.82 4.53 4.51
CA ILE A 43 -10.83 3.61 3.97
C ILE A 43 -10.54 3.98 2.52
N TYR A 44 -9.29 4.31 2.22
CA TYR A 44 -8.84 4.50 0.84
C TYR A 44 -7.64 3.62 0.51
N GLY A 45 -7.29 3.57 -0.73
CA GLY A 45 -6.25 2.73 -1.28
C GLY A 45 -6.58 2.35 -2.72
N ALA A 46 -5.64 1.73 -3.39
CA ALA A 46 -5.77 1.35 -4.78
C ALA A 46 -7.03 0.50 -5.03
N ARG A 47 -7.46 0.43 -6.29
CA ARG A 47 -8.59 -0.43 -6.66
C ARG A 47 -8.25 -1.90 -6.44
N GLN A 48 -9.25 -2.72 -6.09
CA GLN A 48 -9.13 -4.17 -5.92
C GLN A 48 -8.19 -4.65 -4.80
N VAL A 49 -7.78 -3.77 -3.87
CA VAL A 49 -7.00 -4.17 -2.68
C VAL A 49 -7.85 -4.84 -1.58
N GLY A 50 -9.18 -4.97 -1.78
CA GLY A 50 -10.06 -5.70 -0.89
C GLY A 50 -10.93 -4.84 0.04
N LYS A 51 -10.99 -3.50 -0.11
CA LYS A 51 -11.78 -2.60 0.77
C LYS A 51 -13.21 -3.04 1.02
N THR A 52 -13.98 -3.29 -0.03
CA THR A 52 -15.37 -3.75 0.05
C THR A 52 -15.50 -5.06 0.81
N PHE A 53 -14.59 -6.00 0.57
CA PHE A 53 -14.58 -7.29 1.24
C PHE A 53 -14.38 -7.11 2.75
N GLU A 54 -13.36 -6.37 3.18
CA GLU A 54 -13.05 -6.13 4.59
C GLU A 54 -14.18 -5.42 5.34
N MET A 55 -14.78 -4.39 4.74
CA MET A 55 -15.90 -3.68 5.36
C MET A 55 -17.10 -4.60 5.60
N ARG A 56 -17.41 -5.47 4.62
CA ARG A 56 -18.55 -6.40 4.72
C ARG A 56 -18.29 -7.52 5.71
N GLU A 57 -17.11 -8.11 5.72
CA GLU A 57 -16.70 -9.13 6.68
C GLU A 57 -16.67 -8.55 8.11
N PHE A 58 -16.12 -7.35 8.30
CA PHE A 58 -16.17 -6.66 9.58
C PHE A 58 -17.61 -6.44 10.05
N GLY A 59 -18.50 -6.02 9.15
CA GLY A 59 -19.93 -5.91 9.46
C GLY A 59 -20.57 -7.23 9.86
N ALA A 60 -20.26 -8.31 9.14
CA ALA A 60 -20.82 -9.63 9.42
C ALA A 60 -20.35 -10.24 10.74
N LEU A 61 -19.11 -9.98 11.14
CA LEU A 61 -18.52 -10.56 12.36
C LEU A 61 -18.86 -9.78 13.63
N TYR A 62 -18.90 -8.45 13.54
CA TYR A 62 -18.95 -7.60 14.74
C TYR A 62 -20.29 -6.87 14.95
N TYR A 63 -21.24 -6.94 14.01
CA TYR A 63 -22.51 -6.24 14.11
C TYR A 63 -23.69 -7.20 13.91
N LYS A 64 -24.82 -6.87 14.53
CA LYS A 64 -26.09 -7.63 14.34
C LYS A 64 -26.67 -7.41 12.95
N ASN A 65 -26.50 -6.19 12.42
CA ASN A 65 -26.98 -5.79 11.11
C ASN A 65 -25.93 -4.94 10.39
N THR A 66 -25.96 -4.98 9.06
CA THR A 66 -25.16 -4.12 8.21
C THR A 66 -26.03 -3.51 7.13
N VAL A 67 -25.99 -2.19 6.99
CA VAL A 67 -26.60 -1.46 5.87
C VAL A 67 -25.49 -1.11 4.89
N TYR A 68 -25.51 -1.74 3.73
CA TYR A 68 -24.52 -1.57 2.69
C TYR A 68 -25.09 -0.74 1.53
N VAL A 69 -24.46 0.41 1.28
CA VAL A 69 -24.77 1.34 0.19
C VAL A 69 -23.59 1.38 -0.75
N ASN A 70 -23.82 1.07 -2.03
CA ASN A 70 -22.82 1.24 -3.08
C ASN A 70 -23.27 2.34 -4.04
N PHE A 71 -22.56 3.47 -4.05
CA PHE A 71 -22.94 4.65 -4.84
C PHE A 71 -22.65 4.50 -6.34
N GLU A 72 -21.86 3.52 -6.77
CA GLU A 72 -21.64 3.23 -8.19
C GLU A 72 -22.81 2.43 -8.78
N THR A 73 -23.39 1.50 -8.02
CA THR A 73 -24.44 0.61 -8.50
C THR A 73 -25.86 1.10 -8.19
N ASP A 74 -26.04 1.93 -7.17
CA ASP A 74 -27.33 2.51 -6.79
C ASP A 74 -27.29 4.05 -6.78
N GLU A 75 -27.36 4.61 -7.99
CA GLU A 75 -27.39 6.08 -8.17
C GLU A 75 -28.62 6.74 -7.53
N ARG A 76 -29.71 5.98 -7.32
CA ARG A 76 -30.98 6.52 -6.76
C ARG A 76 -30.81 6.94 -5.31
N ILE A 77 -30.04 6.17 -4.53
CA ILE A 77 -29.79 6.50 -3.14
C ILE A 77 -29.00 7.82 -3.02
N GLY A 78 -28.10 8.10 -3.96
CA GLY A 78 -27.33 9.35 -4.00
C GLY A 78 -28.20 10.61 -4.07
N LYS A 79 -29.37 10.53 -4.74
CA LYS A 79 -30.30 11.67 -4.88
C LYS A 79 -30.91 12.12 -3.53
N TYR A 80 -31.00 11.24 -2.56
CA TYR A 80 -31.47 11.64 -1.23
C TYR A 80 -30.45 12.52 -0.51
N PHE A 81 -29.18 12.30 -0.74
CA PHE A 81 -28.11 13.18 -0.23
C PHE A 81 -28.13 14.57 -0.87
N ASP A 82 -28.73 14.72 -2.06
CA ASP A 82 -28.96 16.04 -2.68
C ASP A 82 -30.04 16.85 -1.95
N THR A 83 -30.96 16.19 -1.26
CA THR A 83 -32.04 16.82 -0.49
C THR A 83 -31.50 17.30 0.87
N ASP A 84 -30.90 16.41 1.66
CA ASP A 84 -30.32 16.71 2.96
C ASP A 84 -29.16 15.76 3.27
N ILE A 85 -28.15 16.25 4.03
CA ILE A 85 -26.94 15.51 4.41
C ILE A 85 -26.79 15.33 5.91
N HIS A 86 -27.77 15.80 6.72
CA HIS A 86 -27.78 15.58 8.16
C HIS A 86 -28.02 14.11 8.49
N ALA A 87 -27.36 13.64 9.55
CA ALA A 87 -27.30 12.22 9.87
C ALA A 87 -28.70 11.61 10.13
N ASP A 88 -29.56 12.28 10.89
CA ASP A 88 -30.91 11.80 11.20
C ASP A 88 -31.78 11.60 9.96
N TYR A 89 -31.70 12.53 9.00
CA TYR A 89 -32.40 12.41 7.73
C TYR A 89 -31.91 11.21 6.93
N ILE A 90 -30.58 11.07 6.80
CA ILE A 90 -29.98 9.96 6.05
C ILE A 90 -30.33 8.61 6.69
N ILE A 91 -30.23 8.49 8.02
CA ILE A 91 -30.61 7.27 8.73
C ILE A 91 -32.09 6.90 8.45
N ALA A 92 -33.01 7.87 8.55
CA ALA A 92 -34.43 7.66 8.29
C ALA A 92 -34.71 7.22 6.84
N ILE A 93 -33.95 7.75 5.87
CA ILE A 93 -34.06 7.33 4.47
C ILE A 93 -33.52 5.91 4.29
N LEU A 94 -32.34 5.59 4.84
CA LEU A 94 -31.74 4.26 4.75
C LEU A 94 -32.65 3.19 5.37
N GLU A 95 -33.25 3.45 6.53
CA GLU A 95 -34.23 2.55 7.16
C GLU A 95 -35.43 2.24 6.24
N LYS A 96 -35.98 3.28 5.61
CA LYS A 96 -37.10 3.12 4.68
C LYS A 96 -36.70 2.43 3.38
N TYR A 97 -35.56 2.78 2.84
CA TYR A 97 -35.10 2.29 1.55
C TYR A 97 -34.71 0.81 1.61
N TYR A 98 -33.97 0.40 2.65
CA TYR A 98 -33.54 -0.99 2.84
C TYR A 98 -34.48 -1.83 3.71
N GLN A 99 -35.58 -1.24 4.22
CA GLN A 99 -36.56 -1.92 5.09
C GLN A 99 -35.90 -2.57 6.32
N VAL A 100 -34.95 -1.87 6.94
CA VAL A 100 -34.18 -2.35 8.08
C VAL A 100 -34.12 -1.28 9.18
N LYS A 101 -34.15 -1.69 10.44
CA LYS A 101 -33.95 -0.77 11.56
C LYS A 101 -32.47 -0.56 11.81
N ILE A 102 -32.01 0.69 11.82
CA ILE A 102 -30.65 1.08 12.13
C ILE A 102 -30.56 1.40 13.62
N VAL A 103 -29.87 0.53 14.37
CA VAL A 103 -29.75 0.66 15.82
C VAL A 103 -28.32 1.10 16.16
N PRO A 104 -28.15 2.18 16.94
CA PRO A 104 -26.84 2.62 17.40
C PRO A 104 -25.99 1.46 17.95
N GLU A 105 -24.70 1.46 17.69
CA GLU A 105 -23.70 0.46 18.11
C GLU A 105 -23.94 -0.98 17.63
N ASN A 106 -25.13 -1.30 17.15
CA ASN A 106 -25.52 -2.66 16.70
C ASN A 106 -25.62 -2.80 15.18
N THR A 107 -25.76 -1.68 14.45
CA THR A 107 -25.82 -1.66 12.99
C THR A 107 -24.63 -0.91 12.44
N LEU A 108 -23.89 -1.53 11.52
CA LEU A 108 -22.87 -0.87 10.75
C LEU A 108 -23.44 -0.29 9.46
N ILE A 109 -23.19 0.98 9.20
CA ILE A 109 -23.50 1.64 7.92
C ILE A 109 -22.21 1.63 7.08
N ILE A 110 -22.29 1.08 5.88
CA ILE A 110 -21.19 1.03 4.92
C ILE A 110 -21.53 1.86 3.69
N PHE A 111 -20.70 2.87 3.41
CA PHE A 111 -20.75 3.68 2.20
C PHE A 111 -19.60 3.29 1.28
N ASP A 112 -19.89 2.48 0.27
CA ASP A 112 -18.88 2.01 -0.68
C ASP A 112 -18.93 2.84 -1.97
N GLU A 113 -17.76 2.99 -2.62
CA GLU A 113 -17.53 3.87 -3.78
C GLU A 113 -18.03 5.31 -3.53
N ILE A 114 -17.76 5.83 -2.32
CA ILE A 114 -18.31 7.11 -1.82
C ILE A 114 -17.90 8.31 -2.70
N GLN A 115 -16.81 8.21 -3.47
CA GLN A 115 -16.40 9.25 -4.42
C GLN A 115 -17.43 9.47 -5.54
N MET A 116 -18.35 8.55 -5.75
CA MET A 116 -19.46 8.70 -6.71
C MET A 116 -20.57 9.62 -6.20
N CYS A 117 -20.59 9.93 -4.88
CA CYS A 117 -21.56 10.84 -4.25
C CYS A 117 -20.82 11.80 -3.29
N GLU A 118 -20.41 12.97 -3.81
CA GLU A 118 -19.65 13.96 -3.03
C GLU A 118 -20.41 14.43 -1.77
N ARG A 119 -21.74 14.51 -1.83
CA ARG A 119 -22.56 14.88 -0.68
C ARG A 119 -22.63 13.80 0.39
N ALA A 120 -22.52 12.52 0.03
CA ALA A 120 -22.37 11.43 0.99
C ALA A 120 -21.02 11.52 1.71
N LEU A 121 -19.93 11.90 1.00
CA LEU A 121 -18.65 12.16 1.63
C LEU A 121 -18.75 13.32 2.63
N THR A 122 -19.41 14.42 2.26
CA THR A 122 -19.64 15.55 3.16
C THR A 122 -20.51 15.18 4.37
N SER A 123 -21.49 14.26 4.22
CA SER A 123 -22.38 13.82 5.30
C SER A 123 -21.64 13.14 6.44
N LEU A 124 -20.47 12.57 6.20
CA LEU A 124 -19.63 11.96 7.25
C LEU A 124 -19.30 12.94 8.38
N LYS A 125 -19.20 14.25 8.07
CA LYS A 125 -19.04 15.29 9.09
C LYS A 125 -20.20 15.28 10.09
N TYR A 126 -21.43 15.20 9.58
CA TYR A 126 -22.63 15.26 10.43
C TYR A 126 -22.79 13.97 11.25
N PHE A 127 -22.45 12.81 10.68
CA PHE A 127 -22.35 11.57 11.48
C PHE A 127 -21.36 11.70 12.63
N SER A 128 -20.25 12.38 12.44
CA SER A 128 -19.26 12.61 13.50
C SER A 128 -19.73 13.59 14.57
N GLU A 129 -20.47 14.64 14.18
CA GLU A 129 -20.86 15.76 15.06
C GLU A 129 -22.19 15.54 15.77
N GLU A 130 -23.17 14.98 15.07
CA GLU A 130 -24.56 14.90 15.52
C GLU A 130 -24.91 13.54 16.11
N THR A 131 -24.35 12.45 15.56
CA THR A 131 -24.76 11.08 15.87
C THR A 131 -23.58 10.12 15.98
N PRO A 132 -22.55 10.40 16.83
CA PRO A 132 -21.34 9.58 16.92
C PRO A 132 -21.59 8.14 17.41
N GLU A 133 -22.78 7.84 17.94
CA GLU A 133 -23.20 6.48 18.32
C GLU A 133 -23.52 5.58 17.12
N TYR A 134 -23.77 6.14 15.93
CA TYR A 134 -23.92 5.36 14.72
C TYR A 134 -22.56 5.10 14.07
N HIS A 135 -22.29 3.84 13.80
CA HIS A 135 -21.02 3.43 13.23
C HIS A 135 -21.09 3.48 11.71
N VAL A 136 -20.23 4.32 11.12
CA VAL A 136 -20.17 4.51 9.68
C VAL A 136 -18.76 4.21 9.19
N ILE A 137 -18.64 3.32 8.21
CA ILE A 137 -17.42 3.09 7.46
C ILE A 137 -17.68 3.46 6.00
N ALA A 138 -16.77 4.22 5.41
CA ALA A 138 -16.84 4.60 4.01
C ALA A 138 -15.57 4.15 3.29
N ALA A 139 -15.70 3.80 2.01
CA ALA A 139 -14.54 3.49 1.17
C ALA A 139 -14.67 4.08 -0.23
N GLY A 140 -13.50 4.35 -0.82
CA GLY A 140 -13.40 4.76 -2.21
C GLY A 140 -12.00 4.56 -2.76
N SER A 141 -11.92 4.07 -4.01
CA SER A 141 -10.64 3.72 -4.64
C SER A 141 -9.84 4.94 -5.11
N LEU A 142 -10.50 6.05 -5.41
CA LEU A 142 -9.91 7.26 -5.99
C LEU A 142 -10.21 8.52 -5.16
N LEU A 143 -10.43 8.35 -3.86
CA LEU A 143 -10.69 9.48 -2.95
C LEU A 143 -9.60 10.54 -3.01
N GLY A 144 -8.33 10.14 -3.09
CA GLY A 144 -7.20 11.07 -3.23
C GLY A 144 -7.25 11.91 -4.52
N VAL A 145 -7.93 11.43 -5.56
CA VAL A 145 -8.14 12.15 -6.83
C VAL A 145 -9.43 12.96 -6.80
N ALA A 146 -10.51 12.39 -6.23
CA ALA A 146 -11.84 13.02 -6.20
C ALA A 146 -11.92 14.25 -5.28
N VAL A 147 -11.13 14.28 -4.21
CA VAL A 147 -11.10 15.38 -3.21
C VAL A 147 -10.72 16.75 -3.81
N ASN A 148 -10.14 16.80 -4.99
CA ASN A 148 -9.80 18.06 -5.70
C ASN A 148 -10.96 18.68 -6.51
N ARG A 149 -12.20 18.16 -6.38
CA ARG A 149 -13.36 18.78 -7.05
C ARG A 149 -13.87 19.95 -6.20
N GLU A 150 -13.89 21.13 -6.78
CA GLU A 150 -14.13 22.43 -6.12
C GLU A 150 -15.50 22.61 -5.44
N LYS A 151 -16.41 21.64 -5.57
CA LYS A 151 -17.83 21.87 -5.29
C LYS A 151 -18.29 21.55 -3.87
N TYR A 152 -17.62 20.65 -3.15
CA TYR A 152 -18.02 20.24 -1.82
C TYR A 152 -16.85 20.08 -0.84
N SER A 153 -17.10 20.39 0.45
CA SER A 153 -16.07 20.35 1.48
C SER A 153 -15.75 18.93 1.93
N PHE A 154 -14.48 18.54 1.85
CA PHE A 154 -13.99 17.31 2.49
C PHE A 154 -14.18 17.41 4.01
N PRO A 155 -14.59 16.35 4.72
CA PRO A 155 -14.84 16.37 6.18
C PRO A 155 -13.54 16.37 7.00
N VAL A 156 -12.72 17.41 6.84
CA VAL A 156 -11.43 17.57 7.53
C VAL A 156 -11.59 17.50 9.03
N GLY A 157 -10.82 16.64 9.71
CA GLY A 157 -10.85 16.49 11.16
C GLY A 157 -12.13 15.88 11.73
N LYS A 158 -13.00 15.31 10.86
CA LYS A 158 -14.28 14.68 11.23
C LYS A 158 -14.40 13.23 10.75
N VAL A 159 -13.33 12.72 10.14
CA VAL A 159 -13.21 11.32 9.72
C VAL A 159 -11.84 10.79 10.14
N GLN A 160 -11.79 9.54 10.50
CA GLN A 160 -10.55 8.82 10.71
C GLN A 160 -10.17 8.13 9.40
N MET A 161 -8.97 8.41 8.91
CA MET A 161 -8.54 7.99 7.58
C MET A 161 -7.57 6.81 7.69
N VAL A 162 -7.81 5.75 6.93
CA VAL A 162 -6.94 4.57 6.87
C VAL A 162 -6.64 4.22 5.42
N THR A 163 -5.36 3.99 5.12
CA THR A 163 -4.93 3.53 3.80
C THR A 163 -4.82 2.01 3.78
N MET A 164 -5.49 1.38 2.84
CA MET A 164 -5.42 -0.05 2.59
C MET A 164 -4.49 -0.32 1.41
N TYR A 165 -3.42 -1.03 1.67
CA TYR A 165 -2.43 -1.44 0.68
C TYR A 165 -2.74 -2.85 0.15
N PRO A 166 -2.14 -3.30 -0.98
CA PRO A 166 -2.05 -4.73 -1.29
C PRO A 166 -1.45 -5.51 -0.12
N MET A 167 -1.73 -6.80 -0.03
CA MET A 167 -1.17 -7.67 1.00
C MET A 167 0.36 -7.65 0.93
N ASP A 168 1.00 -7.53 2.07
CA ASP A 168 2.45 -7.70 2.11
C ASP A 168 2.87 -9.17 2.20
N LEU A 169 4.18 -9.41 2.25
CA LEU A 169 4.69 -10.78 2.31
C LEU A 169 4.23 -11.53 3.57
N GLU A 170 4.16 -10.85 4.71
CA GLU A 170 3.71 -11.48 5.95
C GLU A 170 2.24 -11.91 5.84
N GLU A 171 1.37 -11.04 5.35
CA GLU A 171 -0.05 -11.36 5.12
C GLU A 171 -0.22 -12.50 4.11
N VAL A 172 0.63 -12.56 3.08
CA VAL A 172 0.64 -13.67 2.13
C VAL A 172 1.11 -14.98 2.77
N LEU A 173 2.12 -14.93 3.65
CA LEU A 173 2.53 -16.12 4.43
C LEU A 173 1.39 -16.63 5.32
N TRP A 174 0.65 -15.74 5.97
CA TRP A 174 -0.53 -16.14 6.75
C TRP A 174 -1.61 -16.76 5.86
N ALA A 175 -1.90 -16.18 4.70
CA ALA A 175 -2.84 -16.75 3.74
C ALA A 175 -2.44 -18.16 3.29
N LYS A 176 -1.14 -18.43 3.20
CA LYS A 176 -0.59 -19.75 2.91
C LYS A 176 -0.58 -20.71 4.11
N GLY A 177 -1.05 -20.27 5.28
CA GLY A 177 -0.98 -21.06 6.52
C GLY A 177 0.43 -21.17 7.11
N LYS A 178 1.35 -20.28 6.72
CA LYS A 178 2.75 -20.22 7.17
C LYS A 178 2.97 -19.20 8.30
N GLN A 179 2.00 -19.05 9.20
CA GLN A 179 2.11 -18.10 10.30
C GLN A 179 3.31 -18.37 11.20
N MET A 180 3.60 -19.65 11.50
CA MET A 180 4.78 -19.98 12.30
C MET A 180 6.09 -19.49 11.67
N LEU A 181 6.18 -19.50 10.33
CA LEU A 181 7.36 -18.96 9.63
C LEU A 181 7.47 -17.45 9.83
N SER A 182 6.39 -16.70 9.68
CA SER A 182 6.39 -15.25 9.89
C SER A 182 6.71 -14.88 11.34
N ASP A 183 6.15 -15.60 12.32
CA ASP A 183 6.42 -15.40 13.76
C ASP A 183 7.91 -15.67 14.07
N THR A 184 8.47 -16.75 13.52
CA THR A 184 9.91 -17.07 13.65
C THR A 184 10.78 -16.00 13.01
N ILE A 185 10.42 -15.49 11.83
CA ILE A 185 11.12 -14.37 11.17
C ILE A 185 11.14 -13.14 12.07
N ARG A 186 10.02 -12.77 12.70
CA ARG A 186 9.95 -11.62 13.63
C ARG A 186 10.83 -11.81 14.84
N GLU A 187 10.78 -12.99 15.49
CA GLU A 187 11.63 -13.30 16.64
C GLU A 187 13.12 -13.15 16.30
N HIS A 188 13.55 -13.70 15.17
CA HIS A 188 14.94 -13.62 14.72
C HIS A 188 15.36 -12.21 14.29
N TYR A 189 14.43 -11.42 13.74
CA TYR A 189 14.66 -10.01 13.44
C TYR A 189 14.92 -9.18 14.70
N GLU A 190 14.13 -9.39 15.76
CA GLU A 190 14.29 -8.69 17.05
C GLU A 190 15.61 -9.05 17.73
N ASN A 191 15.94 -10.33 17.74
CA ASN A 191 17.13 -10.85 18.40
C ASN A 191 18.42 -10.73 17.55
N ASN A 192 18.35 -10.32 16.29
CA ASN A 192 19.43 -10.30 15.30
C ASN A 192 20.14 -11.65 15.16
N GLN A 193 19.40 -12.76 15.35
CA GLN A 193 19.90 -14.12 15.26
C GLN A 193 19.61 -14.72 13.87
N PRO A 194 20.56 -15.41 13.24
CA PRO A 194 20.31 -16.04 11.95
C PRO A 194 19.28 -17.17 12.08
N LEU A 195 18.38 -17.27 11.09
CA LEU A 195 17.56 -18.48 10.90
C LEU A 195 18.48 -19.67 10.58
N ASP A 196 18.02 -20.88 10.89
CA ASP A 196 18.65 -22.06 10.31
C ASP A 196 18.58 -22.04 8.77
N GLU A 197 19.47 -22.78 8.13
CA GLU A 197 19.66 -22.72 6.68
C GLU A 197 18.39 -23.11 5.90
N ILE A 198 17.66 -24.12 6.40
CA ILE A 198 16.45 -24.62 5.75
C ILE A 198 15.34 -23.58 5.75
N LEU A 199 15.07 -22.98 6.92
CA LEU A 199 14.06 -21.92 7.05
C LEU A 199 14.46 -20.64 6.29
N HIS A 200 15.75 -20.32 6.28
CA HIS A 200 16.27 -19.19 5.50
C HIS A 200 16.03 -19.36 4.00
N GLU A 201 16.32 -20.54 3.47
CA GLU A 201 16.07 -20.87 2.08
C GLU A 201 14.56 -20.88 1.75
N GLU A 202 13.74 -21.49 2.61
CA GLU A 202 12.28 -21.48 2.45
C GLU A 202 11.73 -20.05 2.42
N ALA A 203 12.14 -19.20 3.34
CA ALA A 203 11.71 -17.82 3.40
C ALA A 203 12.15 -17.00 2.15
N LEU A 204 13.35 -17.25 1.61
CA LEU A 204 13.79 -16.65 0.34
C LEU A 204 12.95 -17.14 -0.85
N GLN A 205 12.57 -18.41 -0.89
CA GLN A 205 11.69 -18.92 -1.94
C GLN A 205 10.31 -18.25 -1.89
N GLU A 206 9.73 -18.09 -0.68
CA GLU A 206 8.46 -17.36 -0.52
C GLU A 206 8.57 -15.90 -0.95
N PHE A 207 9.67 -15.24 -0.64
CA PHE A 207 9.95 -13.88 -1.12
C PHE A 207 9.99 -13.80 -2.65
N TYR A 208 10.73 -14.69 -3.33
CA TYR A 208 10.78 -14.70 -4.80
C TYR A 208 9.42 -15.00 -5.42
N HIS A 209 8.67 -15.90 -4.81
CA HIS A 209 7.30 -16.20 -5.23
C HIS A 209 6.39 -14.97 -5.11
N TYR A 210 6.45 -14.28 -3.96
CA TYR A 210 5.73 -13.03 -3.74
C TYR A 210 6.12 -11.95 -4.77
N CYS A 211 7.38 -11.85 -5.16
CA CYS A 211 7.83 -10.88 -6.18
C CYS A 211 7.10 -11.09 -7.53
N VAL A 212 6.65 -12.28 -7.83
CA VAL A 212 5.90 -12.58 -9.07
C VAL A 212 4.39 -12.47 -8.87
N VAL A 213 3.84 -13.01 -7.79
CA VAL A 213 2.39 -13.03 -7.50
C VAL A 213 1.91 -11.65 -7.07
N GLY A 214 2.69 -10.96 -6.21
CA GLY A 214 2.31 -9.70 -5.57
C GLY A 214 1.34 -9.90 -4.41
N GLY A 215 0.79 -8.77 -3.93
CA GLY A 215 -0.14 -8.72 -2.80
C GLY A 215 -1.60 -8.42 -3.18
N MET A 216 -1.93 -8.37 -4.47
CA MET A 216 -3.32 -8.15 -4.89
C MET A 216 -4.18 -9.37 -4.53
N PRO A 217 -5.29 -9.20 -3.75
CA PRO A 217 -6.08 -10.32 -3.24
C PRO A 217 -6.52 -11.33 -4.29
N ALA A 218 -6.86 -10.88 -5.50
CA ALA A 218 -7.26 -11.77 -6.59
C ALA A 218 -6.10 -12.66 -7.06
N ALA A 219 -4.88 -12.10 -7.14
CA ALA A 219 -3.69 -12.85 -7.53
C ALA A 219 -3.27 -13.85 -6.43
N VAL A 220 -3.28 -13.41 -5.16
CA VAL A 220 -2.99 -14.29 -4.02
C VAL A 220 -4.02 -15.43 -3.93
N LYS A 221 -5.31 -15.15 -4.17
CA LYS A 221 -6.35 -16.18 -4.18
C LYS A 221 -6.13 -17.22 -5.27
N ALA A 222 -5.75 -16.82 -6.47
CA ALA A 222 -5.46 -17.72 -7.59
C ALA A 222 -4.23 -18.61 -7.28
N ASP A 223 -3.21 -18.03 -6.67
CA ASP A 223 -2.02 -18.76 -6.21
C ASP A 223 -2.38 -19.81 -5.15
N LEU A 224 -3.18 -19.45 -4.15
CA LEU A 224 -3.66 -20.37 -3.12
C LEU A 224 -4.56 -21.49 -3.67
N ALA A 225 -5.35 -21.20 -4.71
CA ALA A 225 -6.19 -22.19 -5.38
C ALA A 225 -5.37 -23.15 -6.25
N LYS A 226 -4.08 -22.87 -6.43
CA LYS A 226 -3.17 -23.61 -7.33
C LYS A 226 -3.68 -23.61 -8.78
N ASP A 227 -4.25 -22.48 -9.20
CA ASP A 227 -4.63 -22.25 -10.58
C ASP A 227 -3.40 -22.44 -11.50
N SER A 228 -3.64 -22.79 -12.75
CA SER A 228 -2.53 -23.00 -13.70
C SER A 228 -1.71 -21.70 -13.87
N PRO A 229 -0.42 -21.79 -14.22
CA PRO A 229 0.42 -20.61 -14.46
C PRO A 229 -0.17 -19.65 -15.49
N LEU A 230 -0.93 -20.16 -16.45
CA LEU A 230 -1.64 -19.36 -17.46
C LEU A 230 -2.76 -18.54 -16.80
N GLU A 231 -3.65 -19.18 -16.02
CA GLU A 231 -4.74 -18.51 -15.31
C GLU A 231 -4.23 -17.46 -14.34
N GLN A 232 -3.18 -17.75 -13.57
CA GLN A 232 -2.52 -16.79 -12.69
C GLN A 232 -1.99 -15.58 -13.47
N THR A 233 -1.42 -15.81 -14.66
CA THR A 233 -0.93 -14.73 -15.53
C THR A 233 -2.08 -13.89 -16.07
N GLU A 234 -3.17 -14.52 -16.51
CA GLU A 234 -4.38 -13.84 -16.98
C GLU A 234 -4.99 -12.95 -15.88
N ILE A 235 -5.05 -13.43 -14.62
CA ILE A 235 -5.54 -12.65 -13.49
C ILE A 235 -4.67 -11.41 -13.24
N ARG A 236 -3.35 -11.56 -13.25
CA ARG A 236 -2.44 -10.40 -13.11
C ARG A 236 -2.60 -9.41 -14.26
N GLN A 237 -2.76 -9.89 -15.48
CA GLN A 237 -3.02 -9.04 -16.65
C GLN A 237 -4.39 -8.33 -16.54
N MET A 238 -5.41 -9.01 -16.05
CA MET A 238 -6.73 -8.40 -15.80
C MET A 238 -6.63 -7.28 -14.76
N LEU A 239 -5.88 -7.50 -13.67
CA LEU A 239 -5.60 -6.47 -12.67
C LEU A 239 -4.90 -5.26 -13.29
N LEU A 240 -3.85 -5.48 -14.04
CA LEU A 240 -3.14 -4.43 -14.78
C LEU A 240 -4.07 -3.65 -15.70
N ASN A 241 -4.90 -4.34 -16.48
CA ASN A 241 -5.87 -3.73 -17.39
C ASN A 241 -6.93 -2.91 -16.64
N SER A 242 -7.31 -3.31 -15.42
CA SER A 242 -8.26 -2.53 -14.61
C SER A 242 -7.69 -1.19 -14.16
N TYR A 243 -6.40 -1.14 -13.78
CA TYR A 243 -5.71 0.13 -13.49
C TYR A 243 -5.65 1.02 -14.73
N ILE A 244 -5.35 0.44 -15.89
CA ILE A 244 -5.35 1.15 -17.17
C ILE A 244 -6.74 1.74 -17.47
N ALA A 245 -7.83 0.97 -17.26
CA ALA A 245 -9.19 1.44 -17.44
C ALA A 245 -9.54 2.62 -16.51
N ASP A 246 -9.07 2.59 -15.25
CA ASP A 246 -9.30 3.69 -14.30
C ASP A 246 -8.60 4.99 -14.73
N MET A 247 -7.41 4.90 -15.29
CA MET A 247 -6.70 6.08 -15.83
C MET A 247 -7.54 6.78 -16.92
N THR A 248 -8.31 6.02 -17.70
CA THR A 248 -9.18 6.58 -18.75
C THR A 248 -10.51 7.12 -18.22
N LYS A 249 -11.05 6.51 -17.14
CA LYS A 249 -12.37 6.87 -16.61
C LYS A 249 -12.37 8.19 -15.82
N TYR A 250 -11.29 8.47 -15.10
CA TYR A 250 -11.27 9.53 -14.08
C TYR A 250 -10.38 10.73 -14.40
N ALA A 251 -9.66 10.71 -15.52
CA ALA A 251 -8.89 11.83 -16.01
C ALA A 251 -9.55 12.45 -17.25
N ASN A 252 -9.32 13.75 -17.50
CA ASN A 252 -9.70 14.33 -18.77
C ASN A 252 -8.81 13.76 -19.90
N GLN A 253 -9.21 13.95 -21.16
CA GLN A 253 -8.55 13.32 -22.30
C GLN A 253 -7.05 13.66 -22.43
N THR A 254 -6.65 14.88 -22.07
CA THR A 254 -5.24 15.31 -22.13
C THR A 254 -4.44 14.73 -20.99
N ASP A 255 -5.00 14.69 -19.78
CA ASP A 255 -4.32 14.14 -18.60
C ASP A 255 -4.22 12.62 -18.68
N THR A 256 -5.24 11.95 -19.24
CA THR A 256 -5.20 10.51 -19.51
C THR A 256 -3.96 10.13 -20.31
N VAL A 257 -3.67 10.82 -21.43
CA VAL A 257 -2.49 10.54 -22.26
C VAL A 257 -1.19 10.69 -21.44
N ARG A 258 -1.08 11.75 -20.65
CA ARG A 258 0.12 12.01 -19.83
C ARG A 258 0.29 10.99 -18.72
N ILE A 259 -0.81 10.55 -18.07
CA ILE A 259 -0.79 9.50 -17.04
C ILE A 259 -0.26 8.20 -17.64
N PHE A 260 -0.74 7.82 -18.83
CA PHE A 260 -0.24 6.65 -19.54
C PHE A 260 1.24 6.78 -19.91
N GLU A 261 1.65 7.92 -20.47
CA GLU A 261 3.05 8.14 -20.85
C GLU A 261 3.99 8.02 -19.64
N VAL A 262 3.60 8.54 -18.47
CA VAL A 262 4.36 8.37 -17.22
C VAL A 262 4.39 6.91 -16.81
N TYR A 263 3.21 6.25 -16.73
CA TYR A 263 3.10 4.86 -16.30
C TYR A 263 3.88 3.90 -17.20
N ASP A 264 3.81 4.11 -18.52
CA ASP A 264 4.53 3.33 -19.52
C ASP A 264 6.05 3.51 -19.44
N SER A 265 6.52 4.67 -18.95
CA SER A 265 7.96 4.92 -18.78
C SER A 265 8.57 4.22 -17.56
N LEU A 266 7.75 3.77 -16.58
CA LEU A 266 8.26 3.24 -15.30
C LEU A 266 9.25 2.09 -15.43
N PRO A 267 9.07 1.06 -16.28
CA PRO A 267 10.06 0.01 -16.44
C PRO A 267 11.43 0.56 -16.88
N ALA A 268 11.43 1.52 -17.81
CA ALA A 268 12.66 2.16 -18.29
C ALA A 268 13.30 3.08 -17.24
N GLN A 269 12.48 3.74 -16.38
CA GLN A 269 12.98 4.53 -15.26
C GLN A 269 13.73 3.66 -14.24
N LEU A 270 13.11 2.52 -13.85
CA LEU A 270 13.66 1.60 -12.86
C LEU A 270 14.89 0.83 -13.39
N ALA A 271 14.99 0.63 -14.70
CA ALA A 271 16.13 -0.05 -15.32
C ALA A 271 17.40 0.82 -15.43
N LYS A 272 17.36 2.09 -15.04
CA LYS A 272 18.56 2.95 -15.03
C LYS A 272 19.36 2.78 -13.74
N ASP A 273 20.67 2.91 -13.84
CA ASP A 273 21.58 2.88 -12.69
C ASP A 273 21.24 4.02 -11.71
N ALA A 274 21.07 5.24 -12.22
CA ALA A 274 20.51 6.35 -11.46
C ALA A 274 18.98 6.33 -11.60
N LYS A 275 18.28 5.75 -10.63
CA LYS A 275 16.82 5.59 -10.65
C LYS A 275 16.03 6.88 -10.41
N LYS A 276 16.71 8.03 -10.31
CA LYS A 276 16.08 9.36 -10.33
C LYS A 276 15.21 9.49 -11.56
N PHE A 277 13.95 9.92 -11.37
CA PHE A 277 12.98 10.08 -12.44
C PHE A 277 13.46 11.05 -13.52
N GLN A 278 13.42 10.62 -14.76
CA GLN A 278 13.94 11.37 -15.91
C GLN A 278 12.80 11.61 -16.92
N TYR A 279 12.34 12.84 -17.03
CA TYR A 279 11.27 13.21 -17.99
C TYR A 279 11.60 12.86 -19.44
N LYS A 280 12.89 12.90 -19.83
CA LYS A 280 13.35 12.48 -21.17
C LYS A 280 13.06 11.02 -21.52
N LEU A 281 12.86 10.15 -20.52
CA LEU A 281 12.48 8.73 -20.73
C LEU A 281 10.98 8.56 -21.02
N ILE A 282 10.16 9.58 -20.74
CA ILE A 282 8.79 9.61 -21.21
C ILE A 282 8.80 9.89 -22.73
N LYS A 283 9.35 11.04 -23.10
CA LYS A 283 9.61 11.43 -24.51
C LYS A 283 10.60 12.58 -24.58
N SER A 284 11.19 12.78 -25.76
CA SER A 284 12.11 13.90 -26.00
C SER A 284 11.41 15.23 -25.74
N GLY A 285 12.05 16.12 -24.96
CA GLY A 285 11.52 17.43 -24.59
C GLY A 285 10.49 17.47 -23.48
N ALA A 286 10.15 16.32 -22.85
CA ALA A 286 9.24 16.28 -21.72
C ALA A 286 9.79 17.06 -20.51
N ARG A 287 8.90 17.80 -19.80
CA ARG A 287 9.24 18.68 -18.67
C ARG A 287 8.32 18.42 -17.47
N ALA A 288 8.82 18.77 -16.29
CA ALA A 288 8.07 18.65 -15.02
C ALA A 288 6.71 19.37 -15.06
N SER A 289 6.65 20.56 -15.62
CA SER A 289 5.40 21.35 -15.75
C SER A 289 4.30 20.68 -16.60
N GLN A 290 4.65 19.68 -17.39
CA GLN A 290 3.70 18.95 -18.24
C GLN A 290 3.18 17.67 -17.58
N TYR A 291 3.97 17.05 -16.70
CA TYR A 291 3.71 15.71 -16.17
C TYR A 291 3.52 15.66 -14.65
N GLY A 292 3.68 16.80 -13.96
CA GLY A 292 3.54 16.86 -12.50
C GLY A 292 2.17 16.34 -12.04
N ASP A 293 1.09 16.86 -12.62
CA ASP A 293 -0.29 16.46 -12.30
C ASP A 293 -0.54 14.97 -12.61
N ALA A 294 0.04 14.45 -13.68
CA ALA A 294 -0.07 13.03 -14.04
C ALA A 294 0.64 12.12 -13.04
N ILE A 295 1.82 12.53 -12.55
CA ILE A 295 2.56 11.81 -11.50
C ILE A 295 1.77 11.86 -10.19
N ASP A 296 1.28 13.03 -9.81
CA ASP A 296 0.48 13.20 -8.58
C ASP A 296 -0.82 12.38 -8.65
N TRP A 297 -1.44 12.28 -9.83
CA TRP A 297 -2.59 11.42 -10.03
C TRP A 297 -2.26 9.94 -9.74
N LEU A 298 -1.17 9.42 -10.31
CA LEU A 298 -0.72 8.02 -10.09
C LEU A 298 -0.42 7.73 -8.61
N ILE A 299 0.18 8.69 -7.91
CA ILE A 299 0.46 8.59 -6.46
C ILE A 299 -0.83 8.55 -5.66
N ARG A 300 -1.75 9.49 -5.92
CA ARG A 300 -3.05 9.58 -5.22
C ARG A 300 -3.96 8.39 -5.51
N ALA A 301 -3.86 7.81 -6.70
CA ALA A 301 -4.56 6.58 -7.07
C ALA A 301 -3.96 5.33 -6.38
N GLY A 302 -2.82 5.44 -5.71
CA GLY A 302 -2.14 4.33 -5.06
C GLY A 302 -1.47 3.35 -6.03
N ILE A 303 -1.20 3.80 -7.26
CA ILE A 303 -0.59 2.96 -8.32
C ILE A 303 0.94 2.98 -8.22
N VAL A 304 1.50 4.10 -7.77
CA VAL A 304 2.95 4.26 -7.57
C VAL A 304 3.26 4.89 -6.22
N ASN A 305 4.43 4.57 -5.70
CA ASN A 305 5.03 5.19 -4.53
C ASN A 305 6.14 6.15 -4.96
N LYS A 306 6.13 7.37 -4.41
CA LYS A 306 7.15 8.39 -4.67
C LYS A 306 8.16 8.40 -3.53
N CYS A 307 9.45 8.36 -3.89
CA CYS A 307 10.58 8.46 -2.97
C CYS A 307 11.32 9.75 -3.25
N MET A 308 11.37 10.66 -2.26
CA MET A 308 11.93 12.00 -2.40
C MET A 308 13.42 12.00 -2.10
N LYS A 309 14.21 12.77 -2.87
CA LYS A 309 15.60 13.03 -2.52
C LYS A 309 15.69 13.91 -1.27
N CYS A 310 16.60 13.56 -0.34
CA CYS A 310 16.98 14.43 0.77
C CYS A 310 18.36 15.00 0.54
N SER A 311 18.49 16.31 0.75
CA SER A 311 19.78 17.02 0.66
C SER A 311 20.62 16.86 1.92
N GLN A 312 19.97 16.63 3.06
CA GLN A 312 20.59 16.44 4.38
C GLN A 312 19.78 15.41 5.17
N GLU A 313 20.42 14.73 6.12
CA GLU A 313 19.82 13.66 6.94
C GLU A 313 19.41 14.10 8.33
N PHE A 314 19.13 15.37 8.52
CA PHE A 314 18.65 15.86 9.81
C PHE A 314 17.17 15.54 10.02
N TYR A 315 16.84 15.35 11.28
CA TYR A 315 15.45 15.26 11.74
C TYR A 315 14.80 16.65 11.75
N PRO A 316 13.57 16.80 11.26
CA PRO A 316 12.77 15.84 10.51
C PRO A 316 13.20 15.77 9.03
N VAL A 317 13.29 14.55 8.48
CA VAL A 317 13.77 14.31 7.11
C VAL A 317 12.97 15.09 6.06
N ALA A 318 11.68 15.24 6.28
CA ALA A 318 10.78 15.97 5.38
C ALA A 318 11.15 17.46 5.18
N ALA A 319 11.85 18.08 6.13
CA ALA A 319 12.27 19.49 6.03
C ALA A 319 13.44 19.70 5.03
N TYR A 320 14.12 18.61 4.66
CA TYR A 320 15.33 18.66 3.81
C TYR A 320 15.13 18.00 2.44
N GLN A 321 13.87 17.86 2.00
CA GLN A 321 13.52 17.30 0.70
C GLN A 321 13.94 18.21 -0.46
N ASP A 322 14.55 17.61 -1.47
CA ASP A 322 14.76 18.24 -2.78
C ASP A 322 13.59 17.88 -3.69
N VAL A 323 12.64 18.80 -3.81
CA VAL A 323 11.42 18.62 -4.63
C VAL A 323 11.70 18.39 -6.13
N SER A 324 12.91 18.71 -6.60
CA SER A 324 13.31 18.55 -8.01
C SER A 324 13.77 17.13 -8.35
N ALA A 325 13.96 16.28 -7.33
CA ALA A 325 14.52 14.95 -7.48
C ALA A 325 13.75 13.89 -6.70
N PHE A 326 13.26 12.89 -7.39
CA PHE A 326 12.52 11.77 -6.82
C PHE A 326 12.69 10.51 -7.65
N LYS A 327 12.32 9.37 -7.05
CA LYS A 327 12.16 8.08 -7.72
C LYS A 327 10.69 7.67 -7.67
N LEU A 328 10.24 6.83 -8.60
CA LEU A 328 8.90 6.22 -8.59
C LEU A 328 9.04 4.70 -8.58
N TYR A 329 8.27 4.06 -7.71
CA TYR A 329 8.17 2.62 -7.58
C TYR A 329 6.72 2.17 -7.79
N TYR A 330 6.52 0.96 -8.31
CA TYR A 330 5.19 0.34 -8.31
C TYR A 330 4.71 0.10 -6.89
N SER A 331 3.40 0.17 -6.67
CA SER A 331 2.79 -0.11 -5.35
C SER A 331 2.50 -1.59 -5.10
N ASP A 332 2.67 -2.44 -6.10
CA ASP A 332 2.49 -3.90 -5.98
C ASP A 332 3.48 -4.65 -6.88
N MET A 333 4.05 -5.75 -6.34
CA MET A 333 5.04 -6.55 -7.06
C MET A 333 4.42 -7.35 -8.21
N GLY A 334 3.20 -7.87 -8.06
CA GLY A 334 2.49 -8.61 -9.09
C GLY A 334 2.12 -7.74 -10.28
N ILE A 335 1.69 -6.50 -10.03
CA ILE A 335 1.44 -5.51 -11.08
C ILE A 335 2.73 -5.16 -11.82
N MET A 336 3.84 -4.94 -11.09
CA MET A 336 5.15 -4.74 -11.70
C MET A 336 5.55 -5.93 -12.56
N SER A 337 5.46 -7.14 -12.03
CA SER A 337 5.82 -8.38 -12.74
C SER A 337 4.98 -8.62 -13.99
N ALA A 338 3.66 -8.38 -13.93
CA ALA A 338 2.78 -8.44 -15.09
C ALA A 338 3.17 -7.41 -16.15
N ARG A 339 3.52 -6.19 -15.74
CA ARG A 339 3.91 -5.10 -16.64
C ARG A 339 5.19 -5.38 -17.43
N ILE A 340 6.15 -6.08 -16.81
CA ILE A 340 7.43 -6.41 -17.44
C ILE A 340 7.50 -7.84 -17.98
N GLY A 341 6.41 -8.62 -17.88
CA GLY A 341 6.36 -10.01 -18.34
C GLY A 341 7.21 -10.97 -17.51
N MET A 342 7.38 -10.71 -16.19
CA MET A 342 8.19 -11.56 -15.31
C MET A 342 7.45 -12.83 -14.91
N THR A 343 8.12 -13.98 -15.02
CA THR A 343 7.66 -15.27 -14.49
C THR A 343 8.60 -15.77 -13.39
N LEU A 344 8.14 -16.76 -12.62
CA LEU A 344 8.97 -17.36 -11.57
C LEU A 344 10.21 -18.06 -12.13
N GLU A 345 10.05 -18.77 -13.25
CA GLU A 345 11.17 -19.41 -13.94
C GLU A 345 12.21 -18.40 -14.41
N ALA A 346 11.75 -17.27 -14.99
CA ALA A 346 12.64 -16.21 -15.42
C ALA A 346 13.38 -15.59 -14.24
N LEU A 347 12.71 -15.38 -13.11
CA LEU A 347 13.32 -14.82 -11.90
C LEU A 347 14.35 -15.77 -11.28
N GLN A 348 14.09 -17.09 -11.26
CA GLN A 348 15.00 -18.10 -10.74
C GLN A 348 16.21 -18.31 -11.64
N SER A 349 16.04 -18.25 -12.98
CA SER A 349 17.10 -18.39 -13.97
C SER A 349 17.92 -17.11 -14.22
N MET A 350 17.56 -15.99 -13.59
CA MET A 350 18.21 -14.70 -13.81
C MET A 350 19.68 -14.70 -13.38
N GLU A 351 20.56 -14.62 -14.37
CA GLU A 351 22.00 -14.46 -14.18
C GLU A 351 22.39 -12.99 -13.86
N THR A 352 21.49 -12.02 -14.12
CA THR A 352 21.81 -10.59 -14.00
C THR A 352 21.43 -10.03 -12.63
N GLU A 353 22.43 -9.74 -11.81
CA GLU A 353 22.28 -9.04 -10.51
C GLU A 353 21.53 -7.69 -10.65
N HIS A 354 21.70 -7.02 -11.80
CA HIS A 354 21.07 -5.72 -12.06
C HIS A 354 19.53 -5.77 -11.96
N PHE A 355 18.89 -6.76 -12.61
CA PHE A 355 17.44 -6.83 -12.59
C PHE A 355 16.89 -7.28 -11.22
N ARG A 356 17.60 -8.19 -10.54
CA ARG A 356 17.28 -8.53 -9.15
C ARG A 356 17.38 -7.31 -8.23
N GLY A 357 18.33 -6.41 -8.49
CA GLY A 357 18.45 -5.13 -7.79
C GLY A 357 17.21 -4.24 -7.95
N ILE A 358 16.64 -4.18 -9.16
CA ILE A 358 15.42 -3.41 -9.44
C ILE A 358 14.22 -3.96 -8.66
N LEU A 359 14.02 -5.28 -8.70
CA LEU A 359 12.95 -5.95 -7.97
C LEU A 359 13.10 -5.75 -6.46
N THR A 360 14.31 -5.94 -5.94
CA THR A 360 14.62 -5.78 -4.52
C THR A 360 14.28 -4.37 -4.03
N GLU A 361 14.73 -3.35 -4.75
CA GLU A 361 14.51 -1.96 -4.34
C GLU A 361 13.02 -1.56 -4.43
N ASN A 362 12.30 -2.01 -5.49
CA ASN A 362 10.86 -1.79 -5.57
C ASN A 362 10.09 -2.49 -4.45
N TYR A 363 10.45 -3.72 -4.12
CA TYR A 363 9.84 -4.45 -3.00
C TYR A 363 10.07 -3.74 -1.66
N VAL A 364 11.31 -3.30 -1.40
CA VAL A 364 11.64 -2.56 -0.18
C VAL A 364 10.87 -1.24 -0.11
N ALA A 365 10.72 -0.52 -1.22
CA ALA A 365 9.89 0.69 -1.27
C ALA A 365 8.42 0.40 -0.89
N ILE A 366 7.85 -0.70 -1.40
CA ILE A 366 6.49 -1.13 -1.04
C ILE A 366 6.42 -1.43 0.46
N ALA A 367 7.29 -2.29 0.97
CA ALA A 367 7.26 -2.73 2.35
C ALA A 367 7.46 -1.58 3.35
N LEU A 368 8.42 -0.67 3.10
CA LEU A 368 8.61 0.52 3.93
C LEU A 368 7.37 1.43 3.90
N LYS A 369 6.76 1.63 2.72
CA LYS A 369 5.54 2.44 2.62
C LYS A 369 4.36 1.81 3.35
N THR A 370 4.20 0.49 3.25
CA THR A 370 3.16 -0.26 3.96
C THR A 370 3.38 -0.21 5.48
N ASN A 371 4.63 -0.19 5.93
CA ASN A 371 5.00 -0.03 7.34
C ASN A 371 4.89 1.42 7.86
N GLY A 372 4.32 2.35 7.06
CA GLY A 372 4.03 3.71 7.48
C GLY A 372 5.16 4.71 7.25
N TYR A 373 6.28 4.31 6.67
CA TYR A 373 7.38 5.24 6.40
C TYR A 373 7.13 6.08 5.16
N ASP A 374 7.45 7.37 5.23
CA ASP A 374 7.63 8.19 4.06
C ASP A 374 8.96 7.86 3.40
N LEU A 375 8.91 7.67 2.07
CA LEU A 375 10.06 7.21 1.32
C LEU A 375 10.99 8.37 0.97
N HIS A 376 12.23 8.27 1.42
CA HIS A 376 13.29 9.22 1.12
C HIS A 376 14.55 8.47 0.71
N TYR A 377 15.40 9.09 -0.12
CA TYR A 377 16.72 8.59 -0.45
C TYR A 377 17.75 9.70 -0.32
N TRP A 378 19.01 9.32 -0.19
CA TRP A 378 20.12 10.26 -0.13
C TRP A 378 21.12 10.00 -1.25
N GLU A 379 21.65 11.08 -1.78
CA GLU A 379 22.69 11.07 -2.82
C GLU A 379 23.71 12.17 -2.53
N SER A 380 24.98 11.81 -2.50
CA SER A 380 26.08 12.80 -2.40
C SER A 380 26.30 13.50 -3.73
N ASP A 381 26.97 14.67 -3.69
CA ASP A 381 27.23 15.48 -4.88
C ASP A 381 28.04 14.74 -5.96
N ASN A 382 28.73 13.65 -5.64
CA ASN A 382 29.66 13.03 -6.58
C ASN A 382 29.58 11.51 -6.81
N THR A 383 29.19 10.65 -5.87
CA THR A 383 29.35 9.19 -6.13
C THR A 383 28.64 8.24 -5.19
N ALA A 384 28.08 8.66 -4.06
CA ALA A 384 27.47 7.77 -3.10
C ALA A 384 25.93 7.98 -3.05
N GLU A 385 25.19 6.89 -3.06
CA GLU A 385 23.73 6.88 -2.95
C GLU A 385 23.33 5.87 -1.87
N VAL A 386 22.41 6.24 -0.98
CA VAL A 386 21.72 5.35 -0.05
C VAL A 386 20.28 5.22 -0.52
N ASP A 387 19.85 3.99 -0.75
CA ASP A 387 18.59 3.67 -1.43
C ASP A 387 17.38 4.24 -0.70
N PHE A 388 17.34 4.13 0.65
CA PHE A 388 16.29 4.72 1.47
C PHE A 388 16.83 5.32 2.76
N LEU A 389 16.13 6.35 3.24
CA LEU A 389 16.25 6.90 4.58
C LEU A 389 14.91 6.71 5.28
N ILE A 390 14.90 6.08 6.45
CA ILE A 390 13.72 5.98 7.28
C ILE A 390 13.90 6.81 8.56
N GLN A 391 12.82 7.45 8.99
CA GLN A 391 12.79 8.18 10.24
C GLN A 391 12.11 7.30 11.30
N LYS A 392 12.85 6.98 12.36
CA LYS A 392 12.30 6.26 13.51
C LYS A 392 12.53 7.11 14.75
N GLU A 393 11.44 7.61 15.34
CA GLU A 393 11.49 8.63 16.39
C GLU A 393 12.30 9.87 15.94
N SER A 394 13.37 10.22 16.64
CA SER A 394 14.28 11.34 16.30
C SER A 394 15.51 10.92 15.49
N HIS A 395 15.60 9.65 15.07
CA HIS A 395 16.75 9.12 14.36
C HIS A 395 16.46 8.93 12.87
N VAL A 396 17.45 9.22 12.04
CA VAL A 396 17.44 8.91 10.61
C VAL A 396 18.33 7.69 10.37
N ILE A 397 17.76 6.63 9.84
CA ILE A 397 18.41 5.35 9.64
C ILE A 397 18.56 5.12 8.13
N PRO A 398 19.82 5.00 7.62
CA PRO A 398 20.06 4.66 6.23
C PRO A 398 19.77 3.18 5.97
N VAL A 399 19.12 2.91 4.83
CA VAL A 399 18.78 1.57 4.36
C VAL A 399 19.34 1.36 2.98
N GLU A 400 20.18 0.34 2.81
CA GLU A 400 20.78 -0.04 1.54
C GLU A 400 20.28 -1.42 1.09
N CYS A 401 19.83 -1.52 -0.16
CA CYS A 401 19.32 -2.72 -0.78
C CYS A 401 20.38 -3.39 -1.65
N LYS A 402 20.55 -4.69 -1.52
CA LYS A 402 21.46 -5.47 -2.37
C LYS A 402 20.82 -6.79 -2.77
N ALA A 403 20.84 -7.07 -4.07
CA ALA A 403 20.24 -8.28 -4.62
C ALA A 403 21.08 -9.55 -4.42
N GLY A 404 22.38 -9.41 -4.12
CA GLY A 404 23.34 -10.53 -4.05
C GLY A 404 24.14 -10.58 -2.75
N ASN A 405 24.93 -11.63 -2.61
CA ASN A 405 25.78 -11.89 -1.43
C ASN A 405 27.09 -11.10 -1.40
N HIS A 406 27.60 -10.64 -2.56
CA HIS A 406 28.85 -9.89 -2.67
C HIS A 406 28.61 -8.39 -2.56
N VAL A 407 28.81 -7.84 -1.37
CA VAL A 407 28.42 -6.46 -1.12
C VAL A 407 29.55 -5.66 -0.49
N LYS A 408 30.18 -4.81 -1.30
CA LYS A 408 30.93 -3.68 -0.78
C LYS A 408 29.95 -2.50 -0.63
N ALA A 409 29.54 -2.22 0.58
CA ALA A 409 28.64 -1.10 0.92
C ALA A 409 29.44 0.23 0.98
N LYS A 410 30.06 0.62 -0.14
CA LYS A 410 30.89 1.85 -0.17
C LYS A 410 30.04 3.09 0.14
N SER A 411 28.89 3.22 -0.47
CA SER A 411 27.98 4.36 -0.28
C SER A 411 27.48 4.46 1.16
N MET A 412 27.07 3.31 1.73
CA MET A 412 26.65 3.23 3.13
C MET A 412 27.78 3.66 4.08
N MET A 413 29.01 3.23 3.83
CA MET A 413 30.16 3.63 4.67
C MET A 413 30.42 5.13 4.57
N VAL A 414 30.36 5.73 3.37
CA VAL A 414 30.47 7.19 3.19
C VAL A 414 29.40 7.93 3.98
N TYR A 415 28.16 7.41 3.96
CA TYR A 415 27.06 7.99 4.73
C TYR A 415 27.31 7.88 6.24
N MET A 416 27.71 6.68 6.72
CA MET A 416 27.96 6.43 8.13
C MET A 416 29.13 7.26 8.68
N GLU A 417 30.21 7.43 7.91
CA GLU A 417 31.36 8.27 8.29
C GLU A 417 30.99 9.76 8.36
N LYS A 418 30.14 10.22 7.42
CA LYS A 418 29.73 11.63 7.36
C LYS A 418 28.75 12.01 8.45
N TYR A 419 27.80 11.12 8.79
CA TYR A 419 26.62 11.49 9.56
C TYR A 419 26.47 10.73 10.88
N ASN A 420 27.27 9.69 11.09
CA ASN A 420 27.34 8.89 12.31
C ASN A 420 25.95 8.46 12.85
N PRO A 421 25.09 7.79 12.03
CA PRO A 421 23.79 7.32 12.48
C PRO A 421 23.93 6.29 13.59
N SER A 422 22.89 6.10 14.43
CA SER A 422 22.89 5.10 15.51
C SER A 422 23.16 3.68 15.01
N TYR A 423 22.63 3.35 13.85
CA TYR A 423 22.91 2.14 13.08
C TYR A 423 22.45 2.34 11.63
N ALA A 424 22.81 1.37 10.77
CA ALA A 424 22.35 1.30 9.39
C ALA A 424 21.68 -0.05 9.13
N ILE A 425 20.82 -0.12 8.15
CA ILE A 425 20.16 -1.37 7.71
C ILE A 425 20.69 -1.76 6.33
N ARG A 426 21.11 -3.02 6.20
CA ARG A 426 21.42 -3.63 4.92
C ARG A 426 20.43 -4.74 4.62
N ILE A 427 19.65 -4.57 3.57
CA ILE A 427 18.69 -5.56 3.08
C ILE A 427 19.34 -6.37 1.96
N SER A 428 19.37 -7.69 2.09
CA SER A 428 19.98 -8.58 1.09
C SER A 428 19.47 -10.02 1.22
N THR A 429 20.01 -10.93 0.42
CA THR A 429 19.78 -12.38 0.57
C THR A 429 20.52 -12.99 1.76
N ARG A 430 21.38 -12.23 2.47
CA ARG A 430 22.07 -12.71 3.67
C ARG A 430 21.11 -12.84 4.84
N ASN A 431 21.44 -13.79 5.70
CA ASN A 431 20.70 -14.04 6.95
C ASN A 431 20.86 -12.86 7.94
N PHE A 432 20.06 -12.85 9.00
CA PHE A 432 20.10 -11.87 10.08
C PHE A 432 21.49 -11.77 10.72
N GLY A 433 21.79 -10.59 11.23
CA GLY A 433 23.00 -10.35 11.98
C GLY A 433 23.22 -8.86 12.24
N MET A 434 24.14 -8.57 13.14
CA MET A 434 24.55 -7.20 13.47
C MET A 434 26.07 -7.13 13.52
N ALA A 435 26.67 -6.29 12.69
CA ALA A 435 28.12 -6.13 12.66
C ALA A 435 28.51 -4.69 12.29
N LYS A 436 29.44 -4.09 13.04
CA LYS A 436 29.98 -2.73 12.77
C LYS A 436 28.88 -1.67 12.62
N GLY A 437 27.84 -1.71 13.45
CA GLY A 437 26.73 -0.77 13.37
C GLY A 437 25.78 -0.98 12.18
N ILE A 438 25.90 -2.11 11.44
CA ILE A 438 25.02 -2.44 10.32
C ILE A 438 24.21 -3.68 10.70
N LYS A 439 22.87 -3.51 10.72
CA LYS A 439 21.90 -4.60 10.86
C LYS A 439 21.67 -5.24 9.49
N SER A 440 21.99 -6.54 9.38
CA SER A 440 21.64 -7.34 8.21
C SER A 440 20.19 -7.81 8.32
N VAL A 441 19.37 -7.46 7.35
CA VAL A 441 17.96 -7.80 7.28
C VAL A 441 17.75 -8.60 5.99
N PRO A 442 17.34 -9.88 6.08
CA PRO A 442 16.99 -10.67 4.90
C PRO A 442 15.83 -10.05 4.12
N LEU A 443 15.81 -10.25 2.79
CA LEU A 443 14.75 -9.73 1.91
C LEU A 443 13.35 -10.10 2.39
N TYR A 444 13.16 -11.32 2.86
CA TYR A 444 11.87 -11.81 3.33
C TYR A 444 11.39 -11.20 4.65
N SER A 445 12.21 -10.42 5.34
CA SER A 445 11.89 -9.87 6.66
C SER A 445 11.71 -8.34 6.69
N VAL A 446 11.61 -7.70 5.53
CA VAL A 446 11.47 -6.23 5.45
C VAL A 446 10.16 -5.74 6.09
N PHE A 447 9.14 -6.58 6.19
CA PHE A 447 7.92 -6.30 6.92
C PHE A 447 8.12 -6.13 8.44
N CYS A 448 9.29 -6.47 8.97
CA CYS A 448 9.65 -6.27 10.38
C CYS A 448 10.29 -4.91 10.68
N ILE A 449 10.66 -4.09 9.67
CA ILE A 449 11.40 -2.83 9.85
C ILE A 449 10.58 -1.76 10.57
#